data_f16873c9c283dc135f4ec9cf1840e481
#
_entry.id   f16873c9c283dc135f4ec9cf1840e481
#
_cell.length_a   1.000
_cell.length_b   1.000
_cell.length_c   1.000
_cell.angle_alpha   90.00
_cell.angle_beta   90.00
_cell.angle_gamma   90.00
#
_symmetry.space_group_name_H-M   'P 1'
#
loop_
_entity.id
_entity.type
_entity.pdbx_description
1 polymer ?
#
loop_
_entity_poly.entity_id
_entity_poly.type
_entity_poly.pdbx_seq_one_letter_code
_entity_poly.pdbx_strand_id
1 'polypeptide(L)'
;MKLYDELVARGLIAQVTNEEEIREMIDNGKATFYIGFDPTADSLHVGHFMALCLMKRLQMAGNKPIALIGGGTAMIGDPSGRTDMRSMMTTETIQHNCECFKKQMERFIEFGEGKAQMVNNADWLLDLNYVDVLRDVGACFSVNNMLRAECYKQRMEKGLSFLEFNYMIMQSYDFYYLFQHYGCNMQFGGNDQWSNMLGGTELIRRKLSKDAHAMTITLLLNSEGKKMGKTASGAVWLDPNKTSPFDFYQYWRNVEDADVLKCIRMLTFLPLEQIDAMSDWKDAQLNTAKEILAYELTKLVHGEEEANKAQAAAKALFVGGGDDANMPTTEITAEQLADGKIGILNLMVACKLAGSNGEARRLVQQGGVFVNDEKVPDHTFAVTEAMLKDGVKIRKGKKVFHKAVLA
;
A
#
# COMPACT_ATOMS: atom_id res chain seq x y z
N MET A 1 24.42 -13.63 -4.05
CA MET A 1 23.16 -14.35 -4.40
C MET A 1 22.58 -13.70 -5.64
N LYS A 2 22.03 -14.44 -6.60
CA LYS A 2 21.33 -13.87 -7.75
C LYS A 2 19.94 -13.38 -7.32
N LEU A 3 19.37 -12.44 -8.10
CA LEU A 3 18.11 -11.78 -7.74
C LEU A 3 16.94 -12.77 -7.56
N TYR A 4 16.76 -13.70 -8.50
CA TYR A 4 15.68 -14.68 -8.39
C TYR A 4 15.75 -15.49 -7.10
N ASP A 5 16.94 -15.96 -6.74
CA ASP A 5 17.16 -16.70 -5.49
C ASP A 5 16.90 -15.83 -4.25
N GLU A 6 17.23 -14.54 -4.33
CA GLU A 6 16.90 -13.60 -3.26
C GLU A 6 15.38 -13.44 -3.11
N LEU A 7 14.65 -13.29 -4.21
CA LEU A 7 13.19 -13.19 -4.17
C LEU A 7 12.54 -14.45 -3.58
N VAL A 8 13.06 -15.65 -3.93
CA VAL A 8 12.63 -16.93 -3.34
C VAL A 8 12.92 -16.96 -1.84
N ALA A 9 14.15 -16.65 -1.42
CA ALA A 9 14.56 -16.66 -0.03
C ALA A 9 13.78 -15.66 0.84
N ARG A 10 13.33 -14.57 0.24
CA ARG A 10 12.45 -13.58 0.90
C ARG A 10 10.98 -13.97 0.92
N GLY A 11 10.58 -15.05 0.22
CA GLY A 11 9.19 -15.50 0.14
C GLY A 11 8.31 -14.59 -0.73
N LEU A 12 8.89 -13.91 -1.71
CA LEU A 12 8.20 -12.94 -2.54
C LEU A 12 7.50 -13.54 -3.77
N ILE A 13 7.93 -14.70 -4.24
CA ILE A 13 7.38 -15.34 -5.45
C ILE A 13 6.21 -16.25 -5.07
N ALA A 14 5.07 -16.08 -5.78
CA ALA A 14 3.91 -16.93 -5.61
C ALA A 14 3.70 -17.85 -6.83
N GLN A 15 3.63 -17.30 -8.05
CA GLN A 15 3.44 -18.06 -9.30
C GLN A 15 4.30 -17.46 -10.41
N VAL A 16 4.74 -18.30 -11.34
CA VAL A 16 5.53 -17.90 -12.51
C VAL A 16 5.06 -18.68 -13.74
N THR A 17 5.11 -18.07 -14.93
CA THR A 17 4.78 -18.74 -16.19
C THR A 17 5.87 -19.69 -16.66
N ASN A 18 7.14 -19.28 -16.51
CA ASN A 18 8.32 -20.07 -16.87
C ASN A 18 9.48 -19.64 -15.94
N GLU A 19 9.81 -20.50 -14.99
CA GLU A 19 10.84 -20.18 -13.99
C GLU A 19 12.23 -19.96 -14.60
N GLU A 20 12.63 -20.82 -15.53
CA GLU A 20 13.97 -20.80 -16.11
C GLU A 20 14.22 -19.53 -16.93
N GLU A 21 13.26 -19.16 -17.77
CA GLU A 21 13.36 -17.94 -18.59
C GLU A 21 13.24 -16.67 -17.76
N ILE A 22 12.34 -16.64 -16.76
CA ILE A 22 12.20 -15.50 -15.86
C ILE A 22 13.50 -15.30 -15.05
N ARG A 23 14.08 -16.39 -14.54
CA ARG A 23 15.36 -16.37 -13.83
C ARG A 23 16.47 -15.78 -14.70
N GLU A 24 16.60 -16.28 -15.92
CA GLU A 24 17.59 -15.78 -16.88
C GLU A 24 17.41 -14.28 -17.17
N MET A 25 16.18 -13.81 -17.31
CA MET A 25 15.90 -12.40 -17.59
C MET A 25 16.20 -11.49 -16.41
N ILE A 26 15.66 -11.77 -15.24
CA ILE A 26 15.78 -10.82 -14.11
C ILE A 26 17.17 -10.84 -13.48
N ASP A 27 17.86 -11.98 -13.48
CA ASP A 27 19.22 -12.12 -12.95
C ASP A 27 20.26 -11.41 -13.80
N ASN A 28 19.97 -11.17 -15.08
CA ASN A 28 20.88 -10.54 -16.03
C ASN A 28 20.45 -9.12 -16.45
N GLY A 29 19.47 -8.53 -15.78
CA GLY A 29 18.99 -7.17 -16.06
C GLY A 29 18.30 -7.02 -17.43
N LYS A 30 17.77 -8.11 -17.99
CA LYS A 30 17.15 -8.15 -19.33
C LYS A 30 15.64 -7.93 -19.31
N ALA A 31 15.01 -7.90 -18.13
CA ALA A 31 13.58 -7.68 -18.05
C ALA A 31 13.26 -6.19 -18.20
N THR A 32 12.40 -5.88 -19.17
CA THR A 32 11.59 -4.67 -19.16
C THR A 32 10.21 -5.10 -18.70
N PHE A 33 9.80 -4.64 -17.54
CA PHE A 33 8.61 -5.17 -16.87
C PHE A 33 7.66 -4.06 -16.43
N TYR A 34 6.38 -4.40 -16.31
CA TYR A 34 5.43 -3.46 -15.74
C TYR A 34 4.68 -3.99 -14.53
N ILE A 35 4.25 -3.07 -13.68
CA ILE A 35 3.24 -3.26 -12.65
C ILE A 35 2.19 -2.18 -12.83
N GLY A 36 0.92 -2.58 -12.80
CA GLY A 36 -0.22 -1.68 -12.92
C GLY A 36 -0.71 -1.17 -11.56
N PHE A 37 -1.11 0.10 -11.55
CA PHE A 37 -1.64 0.79 -10.37
C PHE A 37 -2.89 1.58 -10.77
N ASP A 38 -4.06 1.13 -10.34
CA ASP A 38 -5.30 1.89 -10.54
C ASP A 38 -5.34 3.08 -9.56
N PRO A 39 -5.44 4.33 -10.04
CA PRO A 39 -5.39 5.54 -9.23
C PRO A 39 -6.73 5.80 -8.52
N THR A 40 -7.13 4.86 -7.65
CA THR A 40 -8.42 4.88 -6.94
C THR A 40 -8.45 5.76 -5.69
N ALA A 41 -7.33 6.40 -5.36
CA ALA A 41 -7.15 7.38 -4.30
C ALA A 41 -5.99 8.31 -4.66
N ASP A 42 -5.88 9.45 -3.99
CA ASP A 42 -4.79 10.42 -4.13
C ASP A 42 -3.51 10.03 -3.39
N SER A 43 -3.41 8.80 -2.89
CA SER A 43 -2.19 8.24 -2.28
C SER A 43 -2.10 6.74 -2.49
N LEU A 44 -0.87 6.26 -2.62
CA LEU A 44 -0.52 4.87 -2.41
C LEU A 44 -0.60 4.52 -0.92
N HIS A 45 -0.77 3.25 -0.61
CA HIS A 45 -0.86 2.74 0.77
C HIS A 45 -0.04 1.44 0.93
N VAL A 46 0.08 0.94 2.15
CA VAL A 46 0.86 -0.28 2.46
C VAL A 46 0.49 -1.48 1.57
N GLY A 47 -0.75 -1.57 1.06
CA GLY A 47 -1.13 -2.62 0.11
C GLY A 47 -0.35 -2.57 -1.23
N HIS A 48 0.16 -1.40 -1.63
CA HIS A 48 1.01 -1.25 -2.82
C HIS A 48 2.50 -1.42 -2.51
N PHE A 49 2.86 -1.44 -1.24
CA PHE A 49 4.24 -1.38 -0.78
C PHE A 49 5.10 -2.54 -1.30
N MET A 50 4.54 -3.76 -1.29
CA MET A 50 5.22 -4.94 -1.84
C MET A 50 5.59 -4.78 -3.31
N ALA A 51 4.67 -4.25 -4.12
CA ALA A 51 4.90 -4.00 -5.54
C ALA A 51 6.01 -2.96 -5.74
N LEU A 52 6.00 -1.87 -4.95
CA LEU A 52 7.03 -0.84 -5.00
C LEU A 52 8.41 -1.37 -4.58
N CYS A 53 8.47 -2.16 -3.51
CA CYS A 53 9.71 -2.81 -3.07
C CYS A 53 10.24 -3.79 -4.13
N LEU A 54 9.36 -4.54 -4.80
CA LEU A 54 9.75 -5.41 -5.90
C LEU A 54 10.31 -4.61 -7.07
N MET A 55 9.62 -3.54 -7.50
CA MET A 55 10.11 -2.66 -8.57
C MET A 55 11.52 -2.13 -8.26
N LYS A 56 11.73 -1.66 -7.02
CA LYS A 56 13.04 -1.18 -6.57
C LYS A 56 14.12 -2.26 -6.65
N ARG A 57 13.84 -3.49 -6.16
CA ARG A 57 14.79 -4.61 -6.21
C ARG A 57 15.17 -4.98 -7.64
N LEU A 58 14.18 -5.10 -8.51
CA LEU A 58 14.39 -5.39 -9.93
C LEU A 58 15.21 -4.29 -10.63
N GLN A 59 14.91 -3.02 -10.33
CA GLN A 59 15.66 -1.90 -10.88
C GLN A 59 17.12 -1.89 -10.39
N MET A 60 17.37 -2.14 -9.10
CA MET A 60 18.72 -2.25 -8.54
C MET A 60 19.54 -3.36 -9.20
N ALA A 61 18.89 -4.40 -9.71
CA ALA A 61 19.53 -5.49 -10.46
C ALA A 61 19.64 -5.21 -11.98
N GLY A 62 19.36 -3.98 -12.42
CA GLY A 62 19.51 -3.54 -13.80
C GLY A 62 18.30 -3.76 -14.71
N ASN A 63 17.17 -4.28 -14.16
CA ASN A 63 15.94 -4.42 -14.92
C ASN A 63 15.21 -3.06 -15.05
N LYS A 64 14.37 -2.92 -16.07
CA LYS A 64 13.71 -1.65 -16.43
C LYS A 64 12.24 -1.67 -16.03
N PRO A 65 11.83 -0.95 -14.97
CA PRO A 65 10.45 -0.89 -14.56
C PRO A 65 9.63 0.08 -15.41
N ILE A 66 8.39 -0.32 -15.70
CA ILE A 66 7.33 0.53 -16.22
C ILE A 66 6.24 0.60 -15.14
N ALA A 67 6.02 1.78 -14.58
CA ALA A 67 4.88 2.04 -13.72
C ALA A 67 3.67 2.37 -14.60
N LEU A 68 2.77 1.42 -14.78
CA LEU A 68 1.54 1.63 -15.54
C LEU A 68 0.46 2.22 -14.63
N ILE A 69 0.05 3.44 -14.91
CA ILE A 69 -1.09 4.04 -14.23
C ILE A 69 -2.36 3.67 -14.99
N GLY A 70 -3.30 3.08 -14.27
CA GLY A 70 -4.56 2.61 -14.82
C GLY A 70 -5.61 3.71 -14.99
N GLY A 71 -5.29 4.82 -15.70
CA GLY A 71 -6.25 5.91 -15.92
C GLY A 71 -7.50 5.47 -16.69
N GLY A 72 -7.33 4.62 -17.70
CA GLY A 72 -8.44 4.03 -18.46
C GLY A 72 -9.13 2.89 -17.69
N THR A 73 -8.34 1.97 -17.10
CA THR A 73 -8.90 0.83 -16.35
C THR A 73 -9.60 1.24 -15.05
N ALA A 74 -9.20 2.36 -14.42
CA ALA A 74 -9.88 2.89 -13.24
C ALA A 74 -11.32 3.36 -13.51
N MET A 75 -11.64 3.70 -14.76
CA MET A 75 -13.02 4.03 -15.18
C MET A 75 -13.95 2.80 -15.15
N ILE A 76 -13.36 1.60 -15.24
CA ILE A 76 -14.09 0.32 -15.26
C ILE A 76 -14.06 -0.31 -13.84
N GLY A 77 -12.88 -0.42 -13.26
CA GLY A 77 -12.63 -1.01 -11.94
C GLY A 77 -12.36 -2.50 -11.98
N ASP A 78 -11.21 -2.90 -11.43
CA ASP A 78 -10.77 -4.29 -11.31
C ASP A 78 -11.69 -5.10 -10.38
N PRO A 79 -12.31 -6.19 -10.85
CA PRO A 79 -13.12 -7.08 -10.02
C PRO A 79 -12.29 -8.04 -9.16
N SER A 80 -11.00 -8.20 -9.42
CA SER A 80 -10.13 -9.20 -8.77
C SER A 80 -10.05 -9.01 -7.26
N GLY A 81 -10.27 -10.10 -6.51
CA GLY A 81 -10.17 -10.10 -5.04
C GLY A 81 -11.20 -9.21 -4.34
N ARG A 82 -12.33 -8.91 -4.98
CA ARG A 82 -13.41 -8.08 -4.45
C ARG A 82 -14.77 -8.78 -4.51
N THR A 83 -15.66 -8.33 -3.65
CA THR A 83 -17.05 -8.81 -3.60
C THR A 83 -18.04 -7.79 -4.17
N ASP A 84 -17.65 -6.51 -4.26
CA ASP A 84 -18.53 -5.40 -4.64
C ASP A 84 -17.89 -4.57 -5.77
N MET A 85 -18.75 -3.98 -6.63
CA MET A 85 -18.32 -3.10 -7.71
C MET A 85 -17.69 -1.81 -7.17
N ARG A 86 -16.68 -1.26 -7.85
CA ARG A 86 -16.08 0.03 -7.51
C ARG A 86 -17.02 1.18 -7.85
N SER A 87 -16.94 2.26 -7.07
CA SER A 87 -17.57 3.54 -7.45
C SER A 87 -16.82 4.15 -8.63
N MET A 88 -17.57 4.71 -9.57
CA MET A 88 -17.00 5.42 -10.72
C MET A 88 -16.40 6.74 -10.28
N MET A 89 -15.21 7.08 -10.81
CA MET A 89 -14.51 8.34 -10.56
C MET A 89 -14.55 9.23 -11.81
N THR A 90 -14.44 10.55 -11.61
CA THR A 90 -14.31 11.49 -12.72
C THR A 90 -12.91 11.47 -13.30
N THR A 91 -12.76 11.90 -14.55
CA THR A 91 -11.47 11.99 -15.25
C THR A 91 -10.50 12.92 -14.51
N GLU A 92 -11.00 14.05 -13.97
CA GLU A 92 -10.19 15.01 -13.23
C GLU A 92 -9.65 14.40 -11.93
N THR A 93 -10.47 13.62 -11.21
CA THR A 93 -10.04 12.90 -10.00
C THR A 93 -8.96 11.88 -10.34
N ILE A 94 -9.14 11.13 -11.42
CA ILE A 94 -8.17 10.14 -11.88
C ILE A 94 -6.83 10.82 -12.22
N GLN A 95 -6.87 11.93 -12.97
CA GLN A 95 -5.67 12.68 -13.34
C GLN A 95 -4.91 13.21 -12.11
N HIS A 96 -5.63 13.80 -11.16
CA HIS A 96 -5.04 14.25 -9.91
C HIS A 96 -4.35 13.11 -9.15
N ASN A 97 -5.02 11.96 -9.04
CA ASN A 97 -4.46 10.78 -8.36
C ASN A 97 -3.21 10.24 -9.07
N CYS A 98 -3.17 10.29 -10.42
CA CYS A 98 -1.99 9.90 -11.19
C CYS A 98 -0.76 10.75 -10.82
N GLU A 99 -0.93 12.06 -10.70
CA GLU A 99 0.15 12.98 -10.32
C GLU A 99 0.65 12.72 -8.89
N CYS A 100 -0.27 12.43 -7.97
CA CYS A 100 0.07 12.05 -6.60
C CYS A 100 0.88 10.76 -6.56
N PHE A 101 0.50 9.74 -7.33
CA PHE A 101 1.20 8.47 -7.39
C PHE A 101 2.63 8.64 -7.89
N LYS A 102 2.84 9.46 -8.93
CA LYS A 102 4.17 9.72 -9.49
C LYS A 102 5.14 10.21 -8.42
N LYS A 103 4.75 11.26 -7.69
CA LYS A 103 5.57 11.85 -6.62
C LYS A 103 5.96 10.86 -5.53
N GLN A 104 5.06 9.92 -5.22
CA GLN A 104 5.31 8.89 -4.21
C GLN A 104 6.22 7.77 -4.74
N MET A 105 6.05 7.37 -6.00
CA MET A 105 6.88 6.33 -6.63
C MET A 105 8.32 6.76 -6.82
N GLU A 106 8.60 8.05 -7.03
CA GLU A 106 9.95 8.62 -7.15
C GLU A 106 10.84 8.36 -5.92
N ARG A 107 10.24 8.03 -4.78
CA ARG A 107 10.99 7.62 -3.58
C ARG A 107 11.47 6.17 -3.62
N PHE A 108 10.89 5.36 -4.47
CA PHE A 108 11.21 3.93 -4.59
C PHE A 108 12.06 3.62 -5.81
N ILE A 109 11.72 4.20 -6.95
CA ILE A 109 12.34 3.92 -8.23
C ILE A 109 12.83 5.21 -8.89
N GLU A 110 13.92 5.09 -9.65
CA GLU A 110 14.49 6.20 -10.39
C GLU A 110 13.88 6.26 -11.78
N PHE A 111 13.21 7.36 -12.09
CA PHE A 111 12.68 7.66 -13.41
C PHE A 111 13.71 8.35 -14.30
N GLY A 112 13.61 8.16 -15.61
CA GLY A 112 14.45 8.81 -16.60
C GLY A 112 14.81 7.92 -17.77
N GLU A 113 15.61 8.47 -18.69
CA GLU A 113 16.10 7.75 -19.87
C GLU A 113 16.94 6.53 -19.44
N GLY A 114 16.59 5.35 -19.96
CA GLY A 114 17.23 4.08 -19.60
C GLY A 114 16.90 3.54 -18.20
N LYS A 115 16.09 4.26 -17.42
CA LYS A 115 15.63 3.91 -16.09
C LYS A 115 14.13 3.53 -16.12
N ALA A 116 13.39 3.83 -15.03
CA ALA A 116 11.95 3.60 -15.01
C ALA A 116 11.20 4.58 -15.91
N GLN A 117 10.08 4.12 -16.44
CA GLN A 117 9.11 4.94 -17.16
C GLN A 117 7.77 4.90 -16.44
N MET A 118 7.02 6.00 -16.52
CA MET A 118 5.62 6.03 -16.10
C MET A 118 4.76 6.27 -17.32
N VAL A 119 3.75 5.44 -17.50
CA VAL A 119 2.80 5.51 -18.61
C VAL A 119 1.37 5.41 -18.08
N ASN A 120 0.42 5.97 -18.83
CA ASN A 120 -0.99 5.92 -18.49
C ASN A 120 -1.76 5.14 -19.56
N ASN A 121 -2.48 4.09 -19.19
CA ASN A 121 -3.21 3.31 -20.17
C ASN A 121 -4.41 4.06 -20.78
N ALA A 122 -4.82 5.17 -20.21
CA ALA A 122 -5.80 6.08 -20.85
C ALA A 122 -5.30 6.55 -22.22
N ASP A 123 -3.99 6.72 -22.43
CA ASP A 123 -3.37 7.22 -23.66
C ASP A 123 -3.62 6.31 -24.87
N TRP A 124 -3.94 5.04 -24.66
CA TRP A 124 -4.26 4.09 -25.73
C TRP A 124 -5.64 3.46 -25.61
N LEU A 125 -6.15 3.23 -24.39
CA LEU A 125 -7.45 2.56 -24.21
C LEU A 125 -8.62 3.44 -24.62
N LEU A 126 -8.53 4.77 -24.43
CA LEU A 126 -9.66 5.68 -24.71
C LEU A 126 -9.86 5.93 -26.21
N ASP A 127 -8.82 5.73 -27.01
CA ASP A 127 -8.88 5.93 -28.47
C ASP A 127 -9.22 4.64 -29.22
N LEU A 128 -9.41 3.52 -28.53
CA LEU A 128 -9.72 2.23 -29.15
C LEU A 128 -11.13 2.21 -29.75
N ASN A 129 -11.22 1.81 -31.03
CA ASN A 129 -12.51 1.53 -31.63
C ASN A 129 -13.08 0.22 -31.07
N TYR A 130 -14.29 0.27 -30.54
CA TYR A 130 -14.93 -0.88 -29.89
C TYR A 130 -15.08 -2.10 -30.82
N VAL A 131 -15.47 -1.87 -32.09
CA VAL A 131 -15.67 -2.95 -33.06
C VAL A 131 -14.33 -3.61 -33.43
N ASP A 132 -13.29 -2.80 -33.61
CA ASP A 132 -11.95 -3.31 -33.92
C ASP A 132 -11.39 -4.12 -32.75
N VAL A 133 -11.57 -3.66 -31.51
CA VAL A 133 -11.17 -4.42 -30.31
C VAL A 133 -11.90 -5.77 -30.22
N LEU A 134 -13.22 -5.79 -30.43
CA LEU A 134 -13.98 -7.04 -30.41
C LEU A 134 -13.50 -8.01 -31.50
N ARG A 135 -13.23 -7.51 -32.69
CA ARG A 135 -12.80 -8.34 -33.82
C ARG A 135 -11.38 -8.85 -33.65
N ASP A 136 -10.45 -7.98 -33.27
CA ASP A 136 -9.02 -8.31 -33.29
C ASP A 136 -8.49 -8.85 -31.96
N VAL A 137 -9.01 -8.36 -30.85
CA VAL A 137 -8.61 -8.77 -29.50
C VAL A 137 -9.61 -9.76 -28.92
N GLY A 138 -10.90 -9.44 -28.97
CA GLY A 138 -11.97 -10.29 -28.43
C GLY A 138 -11.97 -11.70 -29.01
N ALA A 139 -11.63 -11.85 -30.30
CA ALA A 139 -11.48 -13.14 -30.96
C ALA A 139 -10.39 -14.04 -30.35
N CYS A 140 -9.45 -13.46 -29.57
CA CYS A 140 -8.43 -14.22 -28.86
C CYS A 140 -8.90 -14.74 -27.48
N PHE A 141 -10.09 -14.37 -27.01
CA PHE A 141 -10.61 -14.75 -25.70
C PHE A 141 -11.81 -15.70 -25.82
N SER A 142 -11.81 -16.72 -24.98
CA SER A 142 -12.96 -17.60 -24.82
C SER A 142 -13.75 -17.25 -23.58
N VAL A 143 -15.00 -16.85 -23.72
CA VAL A 143 -15.90 -16.53 -22.59
C VAL A 143 -15.95 -17.68 -21.58
N ASN A 144 -16.02 -18.94 -22.06
CA ASN A 144 -16.03 -20.10 -21.17
C ASN A 144 -14.75 -20.22 -20.31
N ASN A 145 -13.59 -19.86 -20.88
CA ASN A 145 -12.34 -19.89 -20.14
C ASN A 145 -12.26 -18.70 -19.18
N MET A 146 -12.70 -17.51 -19.61
CA MET A 146 -12.74 -16.32 -18.74
C MET A 146 -13.64 -16.57 -17.52
N LEU A 147 -14.83 -17.12 -17.69
CA LEU A 147 -15.75 -17.41 -16.59
C LEU A 147 -15.20 -18.43 -15.57
N ARG A 148 -14.23 -19.24 -15.94
CA ARG A 148 -13.52 -20.16 -15.02
C ARG A 148 -12.41 -19.49 -14.25
N ALA A 149 -12.00 -18.27 -14.64
CA ALA A 149 -10.92 -17.54 -14.00
C ALA A 149 -11.27 -17.17 -12.55
N GLU A 150 -10.29 -17.29 -11.66
CA GLU A 150 -10.50 -17.05 -10.22
C GLU A 150 -10.97 -15.63 -9.93
N CYS A 151 -10.50 -14.64 -10.72
CA CYS A 151 -10.89 -13.24 -10.57
C CYS A 151 -12.40 -12.99 -10.73
N TYR A 152 -13.13 -13.86 -11.42
CA TYR A 152 -14.57 -13.71 -11.62
C TYR A 152 -15.43 -14.57 -10.67
N LYS A 153 -14.92 -15.66 -10.12
CA LYS A 153 -15.72 -16.60 -9.32
C LYS A 153 -16.50 -15.92 -8.18
N GLN A 154 -15.82 -15.11 -7.38
CA GLN A 154 -16.46 -14.42 -6.23
C GLN A 154 -17.50 -13.38 -6.70
N ARG A 155 -17.27 -12.75 -7.86
CA ARG A 155 -18.19 -11.76 -8.42
C ARG A 155 -19.42 -12.40 -9.04
N MET A 156 -19.28 -13.59 -9.64
CA MET A 156 -20.40 -14.30 -10.24
C MET A 156 -21.51 -14.62 -9.24
N GLU A 157 -21.19 -14.92 -7.99
CA GLU A 157 -22.15 -15.18 -6.93
C GLU A 157 -23.04 -13.96 -6.60
N LYS A 158 -22.52 -12.74 -6.77
CA LYS A 158 -23.21 -11.47 -6.51
C LYS A 158 -23.66 -10.72 -7.77
N GLY A 159 -23.38 -11.28 -8.93
CA GLY A 159 -23.67 -10.68 -10.23
C GLY A 159 -22.46 -9.92 -10.82
N LEU A 160 -21.78 -10.56 -11.78
CA LEU A 160 -20.69 -9.97 -12.55
C LEU A 160 -21.30 -9.11 -13.68
N SER A 161 -20.99 -7.82 -13.73
CA SER A 161 -21.42 -6.94 -14.80
C SER A 161 -20.59 -7.18 -16.07
N PHE A 162 -21.16 -6.86 -17.24
CA PHE A 162 -20.42 -6.89 -18.51
C PHE A 162 -19.23 -5.93 -18.50
N LEU A 163 -19.37 -4.80 -17.80
CA LEU A 163 -18.32 -3.83 -17.61
C LEU A 163 -17.09 -4.49 -16.92
N GLU A 164 -17.29 -5.08 -15.74
CA GLU A 164 -16.23 -5.77 -14.98
C GLU A 164 -15.65 -6.98 -15.75
N PHE A 165 -16.48 -7.67 -16.52
CA PHE A 165 -16.03 -8.81 -17.31
C PHE A 165 -15.01 -8.42 -18.39
N ASN A 166 -15.07 -7.19 -18.91
CA ASN A 166 -14.12 -6.70 -19.89
C ASN A 166 -12.78 -6.27 -19.29
N TYR A 167 -12.65 -6.15 -17.96
CA TYR A 167 -11.41 -5.69 -17.33
C TYR A 167 -10.20 -6.58 -17.71
N MET A 168 -10.35 -7.89 -17.68
CA MET A 168 -9.29 -8.83 -18.11
C MET A 168 -8.80 -8.54 -19.54
N ILE A 169 -9.71 -8.23 -20.47
CA ILE A 169 -9.36 -7.93 -21.86
C ILE A 169 -8.56 -6.64 -21.95
N MET A 170 -8.96 -5.61 -21.18
CA MET A 170 -8.26 -4.33 -21.15
C MET A 170 -6.84 -4.47 -20.56
N GLN A 171 -6.68 -5.16 -19.45
CA GLN A 171 -5.36 -5.41 -18.85
C GLN A 171 -4.48 -6.29 -19.76
N SER A 172 -5.08 -7.24 -20.48
CA SER A 172 -4.37 -8.05 -21.48
C SER A 172 -3.89 -7.20 -22.66
N TYR A 173 -4.73 -6.24 -23.08
CA TYR A 173 -4.37 -5.28 -24.13
C TYR A 173 -3.25 -4.35 -23.67
N ASP A 174 -3.23 -3.90 -22.42
CA ASP A 174 -2.14 -3.12 -21.84
C ASP A 174 -0.80 -3.86 -21.99
N PHE A 175 -0.74 -5.15 -21.64
CA PHE A 175 0.49 -5.92 -21.79
C PHE A 175 0.90 -6.05 -23.25
N TYR A 176 -0.06 -6.34 -24.14
CA TYR A 176 0.18 -6.44 -25.58
C TYR A 176 0.70 -5.12 -26.16
N TYR A 177 0.12 -3.98 -25.77
CA TYR A 177 0.56 -2.63 -26.16
C TYR A 177 1.98 -2.33 -25.67
N LEU A 178 2.22 -2.55 -24.39
CA LEU A 178 3.53 -2.32 -23.76
C LEU A 178 4.63 -3.23 -24.37
N PHE A 179 4.27 -4.47 -24.73
CA PHE A 179 5.19 -5.37 -25.39
C PHE A 179 5.66 -4.81 -26.74
N GLN A 180 4.74 -4.26 -27.52
CA GLN A 180 5.04 -3.74 -28.86
C GLN A 180 5.75 -2.38 -28.84
N HIS A 181 5.34 -1.49 -27.96
CA HIS A 181 5.77 -0.08 -27.99
C HIS A 181 6.88 0.23 -26.99
N TYR A 182 7.03 -0.56 -25.93
CA TYR A 182 8.00 -0.32 -24.87
C TYR A 182 8.98 -1.47 -24.64
N GLY A 183 8.89 -2.54 -25.44
CA GLY A 183 9.72 -3.73 -25.29
C GLY A 183 9.47 -4.47 -23.94
N CYS A 184 8.29 -4.28 -23.35
CA CYS A 184 7.92 -4.88 -22.09
C CYS A 184 7.70 -6.39 -22.25
N ASN A 185 8.59 -7.20 -21.68
CA ASN A 185 8.57 -8.66 -21.81
C ASN A 185 8.06 -9.38 -20.57
N MET A 186 7.80 -8.66 -19.46
CA MET A 186 7.30 -9.23 -18.21
C MET A 186 6.23 -8.38 -17.55
N GLN A 187 5.27 -9.06 -16.93
CA GLN A 187 4.28 -8.45 -16.03
C GLN A 187 4.45 -9.00 -14.61
N PHE A 188 4.43 -8.09 -13.62
CA PHE A 188 4.35 -8.46 -12.22
C PHE A 188 3.06 -7.93 -11.59
N GLY A 189 2.54 -8.65 -10.62
CA GLY A 189 1.33 -8.26 -9.90
C GLY A 189 1.11 -9.09 -8.64
N GLY A 190 0.09 -8.75 -7.86
CA GLY A 190 -0.35 -9.58 -6.74
C GLY A 190 -0.89 -10.93 -7.23
N ASN A 191 -0.93 -11.92 -6.33
CA ASN A 191 -1.40 -13.25 -6.69
C ASN A 191 -2.88 -13.28 -7.15
N ASP A 192 -3.66 -12.30 -6.76
CA ASP A 192 -5.04 -12.09 -7.22
C ASP A 192 -5.14 -11.65 -8.70
N GLN A 193 -4.03 -11.18 -9.30
CA GLN A 193 -3.95 -10.75 -10.70
C GLN A 193 -3.57 -11.86 -11.69
N TRP A 194 -3.29 -13.06 -11.22
CA TRP A 194 -2.75 -14.14 -12.05
C TRP A 194 -3.53 -14.39 -13.34
N SER A 195 -4.86 -14.51 -13.25
CA SER A 195 -5.72 -14.76 -14.41
C SER A 195 -5.67 -13.62 -15.44
N ASN A 196 -5.64 -12.36 -14.99
CA ASN A 196 -5.53 -11.20 -15.87
C ASN A 196 -4.17 -11.18 -16.59
N MET A 197 -3.10 -11.52 -15.87
CA MET A 197 -1.74 -11.55 -16.39
C MET A 197 -1.59 -12.64 -17.46
N LEU A 198 -2.15 -13.83 -17.23
CA LEU A 198 -2.17 -14.91 -18.24
C LEU A 198 -2.94 -14.53 -19.49
N GLY A 199 -3.99 -13.73 -19.38
CA GLY A 199 -4.70 -13.17 -20.53
C GLY A 199 -3.78 -12.36 -21.44
N GLY A 200 -2.88 -11.55 -20.85
CA GLY A 200 -1.90 -10.76 -21.57
C GLY A 200 -0.83 -11.60 -22.26
N THR A 201 -0.24 -12.57 -21.55
CA THR A 201 0.75 -13.49 -22.16
C THR A 201 0.16 -14.29 -23.31
N GLU A 202 -1.08 -14.78 -23.17
CA GLU A 202 -1.78 -15.52 -24.23
C GLU A 202 -2.13 -14.63 -25.42
N LEU A 203 -2.53 -13.37 -25.20
CA LEU A 203 -2.81 -12.42 -26.29
C LEU A 203 -1.54 -12.14 -27.10
N ILE A 204 -0.40 -11.91 -26.47
CA ILE A 204 0.90 -11.70 -27.12
C ILE A 204 1.28 -12.93 -27.93
N ARG A 205 1.16 -14.14 -27.36
CA ARG A 205 1.45 -15.39 -28.04
C ARG A 205 0.58 -15.56 -29.29
N ARG A 206 -0.73 -15.32 -29.21
CA ARG A 206 -1.66 -15.48 -30.33
C ARG A 206 -1.47 -14.45 -31.43
N LYS A 207 -1.23 -13.19 -31.06
CA LYS A 207 -1.14 -12.10 -32.03
C LYS A 207 0.24 -11.96 -32.67
N LEU A 208 1.31 -12.23 -31.91
CA LEU A 208 2.69 -11.95 -32.33
C LEU A 208 3.53 -13.21 -32.49
N SER A 209 3.04 -14.38 -32.06
CA SER A 209 3.83 -15.62 -32.00
C SER A 209 5.13 -15.44 -31.21
N LYS A 210 5.07 -14.68 -30.11
CA LYS A 210 6.17 -14.39 -29.18
C LYS A 210 5.77 -14.75 -27.77
N ASP A 211 6.77 -15.01 -26.93
CA ASP A 211 6.58 -15.29 -25.53
C ASP A 211 6.75 -14.02 -24.70
N ALA A 212 5.90 -13.88 -23.71
CA ALA A 212 5.99 -12.89 -22.65
C ALA A 212 5.68 -13.57 -21.32
N HIS A 213 6.23 -13.05 -20.23
CA HIS A 213 6.24 -13.74 -18.96
C HIS A 213 5.46 -13.00 -17.90
N ALA A 214 4.95 -13.76 -16.94
CA ALA A 214 4.24 -13.22 -15.78
C ALA A 214 4.76 -13.86 -14.49
N MET A 215 4.90 -13.04 -13.45
CA MET A 215 5.22 -13.49 -12.11
C MET A 215 4.35 -12.77 -11.08
N THR A 216 3.70 -13.53 -10.20
CA THR A 216 2.96 -12.94 -9.09
C THR A 216 3.77 -12.93 -7.81
N ILE A 217 3.55 -11.90 -7.00
CA ILE A 217 4.10 -11.76 -5.67
C ILE A 217 3.11 -12.24 -4.62
N THR A 218 3.66 -12.80 -3.55
CA THR A 218 2.90 -13.19 -2.37
C THR A 218 2.18 -11.98 -1.78
N LEU A 219 0.92 -12.14 -1.41
CA LEU A 219 0.18 -11.07 -0.72
C LEU A 219 0.71 -10.86 0.70
N LEU A 220 0.79 -9.61 1.12
CA LEU A 220 1.17 -9.27 2.48
C LEU A 220 -0.02 -9.51 3.43
N LEU A 221 -0.05 -10.68 4.03
CA LEU A 221 -1.08 -11.09 4.98
C LEU A 221 -0.48 -11.15 6.40
N ASN A 222 -1.27 -10.80 7.40
CA ASN A 222 -0.90 -11.07 8.80
C ASN A 222 -1.10 -12.55 9.16
N SER A 223 -0.74 -12.94 10.38
CA SER A 223 -0.88 -14.31 10.92
C SER A 223 -2.32 -14.82 10.96
N GLU A 224 -3.32 -13.93 10.92
CA GLU A 224 -4.75 -14.27 10.82
C GLU A 224 -5.23 -14.42 9.35
N GLY A 225 -4.34 -14.28 8.36
CA GLY A 225 -4.69 -14.34 6.93
C GLY A 225 -5.36 -13.07 6.38
N LYS A 226 -5.36 -11.95 7.11
CA LYS A 226 -5.93 -10.68 6.66
C LYS A 226 -4.89 -9.84 5.94
N LYS A 227 -5.30 -9.14 4.87
CA LYS A 227 -4.42 -8.20 4.15
C LYS A 227 -3.95 -7.09 5.10
N MET A 228 -2.63 -6.89 5.19
CA MET A 228 -2.02 -5.82 5.99
C MET A 228 -2.20 -4.45 5.32
N GLY A 229 -1.99 -3.37 6.10
CA GLY A 229 -2.11 -2.00 5.62
C GLY A 229 -3.48 -1.37 5.81
N LYS A 230 -4.38 -2.04 6.54
CA LYS A 230 -5.65 -1.48 6.99
C LYS A 230 -5.73 -1.52 8.51
N THR A 231 -6.18 -0.43 9.10
CA THR A 231 -6.49 -0.31 10.52
C THR A 231 -7.99 -0.07 10.71
N ALA A 232 -8.45 0.00 11.94
CA ALA A 232 -9.85 0.39 12.24
C ALA A 232 -10.18 1.81 11.72
N SER A 233 -9.16 2.67 11.56
CA SER A 233 -9.28 4.04 11.02
C SER A 233 -9.08 4.13 9.50
N GLY A 234 -8.89 3.02 8.79
CA GLY A 234 -8.74 2.99 7.34
C GLY A 234 -7.37 2.50 6.87
N ALA A 235 -6.99 2.89 5.65
CA ALA A 235 -5.72 2.51 5.05
C ALA A 235 -4.53 3.25 5.70
N VAL A 236 -3.38 2.58 5.78
CA VAL A 236 -2.10 3.21 6.15
C VAL A 236 -1.47 3.73 4.86
N TRP A 237 -1.46 5.04 4.73
CA TRP A 237 -1.07 5.75 3.52
C TRP A 237 0.44 6.00 3.47
N LEU A 238 0.99 6.14 2.26
CA LEU A 238 2.39 6.54 2.06
C LEU A 238 2.55 8.07 2.01
N ASP A 239 1.46 8.82 1.84
CA ASP A 239 1.45 10.27 1.94
C ASP A 239 1.55 10.71 3.41
N PRO A 240 2.57 11.51 3.79
CA PRO A 240 2.76 11.99 5.17
C PRO A 240 1.61 12.89 5.67
N ASN A 241 0.83 13.49 4.76
CA ASN A 241 -0.33 14.31 5.14
C ASN A 241 -1.56 13.46 5.51
N LYS A 242 -1.59 12.17 5.12
CA LYS A 242 -2.68 11.24 5.42
C LYS A 242 -2.35 10.28 6.56
N THR A 243 -1.12 9.80 6.59
CA THR A 243 -0.55 9.01 7.69
C THR A 243 0.80 9.64 8.01
N SER A 244 0.93 10.29 9.17
CA SER A 244 2.17 10.94 9.55
C SER A 244 3.33 9.92 9.60
N PRO A 245 4.60 10.35 9.40
CA PRO A 245 5.75 9.45 9.54
C PRO A 245 5.80 8.75 10.91
N PHE A 246 5.33 9.42 11.97
CA PHE A 246 5.21 8.82 13.29
C PHE A 246 4.14 7.73 13.35
N ASP A 247 2.93 7.97 12.81
CA ASP A 247 1.87 6.95 12.78
C ASP A 247 2.24 5.78 11.87
N PHE A 248 2.94 6.04 10.76
CA PHE A 248 3.49 5.01 9.89
C PHE A 248 4.53 4.15 10.62
N TYR A 249 5.44 4.77 11.37
CA TYR A 249 6.40 4.09 12.24
C TYR A 249 5.68 3.26 13.31
N GLN A 250 4.69 3.82 13.99
CA GLN A 250 3.93 3.13 15.02
C GLN A 250 3.12 1.95 14.48
N TYR A 251 2.59 2.06 13.26
CA TYR A 251 1.93 0.94 12.61
C TYR A 251 2.85 -0.29 12.53
N TRP A 252 4.07 -0.12 12.04
CA TRP A 252 5.05 -1.19 11.91
C TRP A 252 5.64 -1.63 13.25
N ARG A 253 5.80 -0.71 14.18
CA ARG A 253 6.25 -0.99 15.55
C ARG A 253 5.25 -1.84 16.34
N ASN A 254 3.98 -1.83 15.94
CA ASN A 254 2.88 -2.51 16.60
C ASN A 254 2.38 -3.77 15.86
N VAL A 255 3.08 -4.27 14.85
CA VAL A 255 2.76 -5.57 14.24
C VAL A 255 2.86 -6.68 15.27
N GLU A 256 2.11 -7.75 15.04
CA GLU A 256 2.14 -8.91 15.95
C GLU A 256 3.52 -9.60 15.91
N ASP A 257 3.89 -10.24 17.03
CA ASP A 257 5.18 -10.93 17.16
C ASP A 257 5.37 -12.00 16.07
N ALA A 258 4.29 -12.70 15.72
CA ALA A 258 4.30 -13.73 14.68
C ALA A 258 4.57 -13.17 13.26
N ASP A 259 4.36 -11.87 13.04
CA ASP A 259 4.45 -11.26 11.72
C ASP A 259 5.75 -10.48 11.48
N VAL A 260 6.45 -10.07 12.55
CA VAL A 260 7.54 -9.09 12.44
C VAL A 260 8.70 -9.60 11.58
N LEU A 261 9.18 -10.83 11.80
CA LEU A 261 10.32 -11.38 11.04
C LEU A 261 9.96 -11.63 9.58
N LYS A 262 8.73 -12.06 9.31
CA LYS A 262 8.18 -12.17 7.96
C LYS A 262 8.16 -10.80 7.26
N CYS A 263 7.67 -9.76 7.93
CA CYS A 263 7.65 -8.40 7.37
C CYS A 263 9.06 -7.86 7.10
N ILE A 264 10.02 -8.09 8.00
CA ILE A 264 11.42 -7.71 7.79
C ILE A 264 11.96 -8.40 6.53
N ARG A 265 11.74 -9.70 6.39
CA ARG A 265 12.24 -10.50 5.26
C ARG A 265 11.67 -10.03 3.93
N MET A 266 10.37 -9.78 3.88
CA MET A 266 9.67 -9.43 2.63
C MET A 266 9.87 -7.96 2.21
N LEU A 267 9.86 -7.03 3.16
CA LEU A 267 9.72 -5.60 2.89
C LEU A 267 11.02 -4.80 3.00
N THR A 268 11.97 -5.21 3.86
CA THR A 268 13.21 -4.45 4.07
C THR A 268 14.28 -4.82 3.05
N PHE A 269 15.27 -3.95 2.88
CA PHE A 269 16.45 -4.18 2.04
C PHE A 269 17.67 -4.64 2.85
N LEU A 270 17.45 -5.08 4.09
CA LEU A 270 18.51 -5.67 4.93
C LEU A 270 19.07 -6.95 4.29
N PRO A 271 20.37 -7.21 4.45
CA PRO A 271 20.99 -8.46 4.02
C PRO A 271 20.28 -9.69 4.64
N LEU A 272 20.11 -10.76 3.86
CA LEU A 272 19.46 -11.98 4.34
C LEU A 272 20.18 -12.60 5.52
N GLU A 273 21.52 -12.55 5.55
CA GLU A 273 22.33 -13.05 6.67
C GLU A 273 21.99 -12.34 7.99
N GLN A 274 21.73 -11.02 7.93
CA GLN A 274 21.31 -10.26 9.10
C GLN A 274 19.89 -10.66 9.54
N ILE A 275 19.00 -10.93 8.59
CA ILE A 275 17.63 -11.36 8.87
C ILE A 275 17.63 -12.78 9.43
N ASP A 276 18.43 -13.68 8.89
CA ASP A 276 18.55 -15.05 9.34
C ASP A 276 19.11 -15.14 10.78
N ALA A 277 20.02 -14.22 11.15
CA ALA A 277 20.50 -14.09 12.52
C ALA A 277 19.41 -13.72 13.54
N MET A 278 18.25 -13.20 13.07
CA MET A 278 17.10 -12.89 13.93
C MET A 278 16.08 -14.04 14.01
N SER A 279 16.27 -15.14 13.27
CA SER A 279 15.26 -16.21 13.12
C SER A 279 14.84 -16.86 14.45
N ASP A 280 15.75 -16.91 15.42
CA ASP A 280 15.52 -17.50 16.74
C ASP A 280 15.13 -16.47 17.82
N TRP A 281 14.94 -15.21 17.43
CA TRP A 281 14.59 -14.14 18.37
C TRP A 281 13.20 -14.36 18.96
N LYS A 282 13.10 -14.11 20.29
CA LYS A 282 11.88 -14.28 21.09
C LYS A 282 11.72 -13.13 22.09
N ASP A 283 10.52 -12.97 22.59
CA ASP A 283 10.17 -12.05 23.68
C ASP A 283 10.72 -10.62 23.47
N ALA A 284 11.61 -10.15 24.33
CA ALA A 284 12.18 -8.81 24.25
C ALA A 284 12.96 -8.54 22.95
N GLN A 285 13.57 -9.57 22.34
CA GLN A 285 14.29 -9.42 21.08
C GLN A 285 13.33 -9.10 19.92
N LEU A 286 12.09 -9.60 19.93
CA LEU A 286 11.08 -9.25 18.95
C LEU A 286 10.71 -7.76 19.00
N ASN A 287 10.78 -7.13 20.19
CA ASN A 287 10.62 -5.68 20.27
C ASN A 287 11.72 -4.92 19.50
N THR A 288 12.96 -5.41 19.59
CA THR A 288 14.06 -4.86 18.78
C THR A 288 13.83 -5.09 17.29
N ALA A 289 13.35 -6.27 16.89
CA ALA A 289 13.00 -6.57 15.50
C ALA A 289 11.90 -5.61 14.98
N LYS A 290 10.89 -5.32 15.80
CA LYS A 290 9.83 -4.34 15.46
C LYS A 290 10.38 -2.92 15.30
N GLU A 291 11.36 -2.54 16.11
CA GLU A 291 12.04 -1.23 15.95
C GLU A 291 12.82 -1.17 14.64
N ILE A 292 13.55 -2.22 14.30
CA ILE A 292 14.27 -2.34 13.03
C ILE A 292 13.28 -2.25 11.85
N LEU A 293 12.20 -3.04 11.89
CA LEU A 293 11.17 -3.02 10.85
C LEU A 293 10.59 -1.61 10.67
N ALA A 294 10.14 -0.99 11.75
CA ALA A 294 9.53 0.33 11.73
C ALA A 294 10.50 1.39 11.20
N TYR A 295 11.75 1.35 11.64
CA TYR A 295 12.79 2.28 11.19
C TYR A 295 13.08 2.13 9.71
N GLU A 296 13.38 0.92 9.24
CA GLU A 296 13.73 0.65 7.85
C GLU A 296 12.61 1.03 6.88
N LEU A 297 11.36 0.71 7.23
CA LEU A 297 10.23 1.05 6.36
C LEU A 297 9.88 2.54 6.39
N THR A 298 10.00 3.20 7.54
CA THR A 298 9.81 4.65 7.62
C THR A 298 10.91 5.40 6.87
N LYS A 299 12.16 4.95 6.99
CA LYS A 299 13.30 5.48 6.23
C LYS A 299 13.08 5.34 4.72
N LEU A 300 12.58 4.19 4.27
CA LEU A 300 12.32 3.94 2.86
C LEU A 300 11.23 4.85 2.28
N VAL A 301 10.16 5.12 3.05
CA VAL A 301 9.00 5.89 2.59
C VAL A 301 9.16 7.39 2.82
N HIS A 302 9.65 7.79 4.00
CA HIS A 302 9.66 9.19 4.44
C HIS A 302 11.06 9.80 4.53
N GLY A 303 12.11 8.98 4.37
CA GLY A 303 13.50 9.39 4.49
C GLY A 303 14.06 9.21 5.90
N GLU A 304 15.40 9.27 5.99
CA GLU A 304 16.13 8.95 7.22
C GLU A 304 15.86 9.94 8.35
N GLU A 305 15.73 11.23 8.02
CA GLU A 305 15.45 12.27 9.01
C GLU A 305 14.11 12.01 9.73
N GLU A 306 13.05 11.74 8.97
CA GLU A 306 11.72 11.44 9.52
C GLU A 306 11.69 10.12 10.29
N ALA A 307 12.45 9.11 9.84
CA ALA A 307 12.59 7.85 10.57
C ALA A 307 13.28 8.05 11.93
N ASN A 308 14.34 8.87 11.99
CA ASN A 308 15.03 9.21 13.22
C ASN A 308 14.10 9.98 14.20
N LYS A 309 13.35 10.97 13.69
CA LYS A 309 12.36 11.71 14.49
C LYS A 309 11.28 10.78 15.05
N ALA A 310 10.71 9.93 14.20
CA ALA A 310 9.66 9.00 14.61
C ALA A 310 10.18 7.98 15.65
N GLN A 311 11.39 7.44 15.47
CA GLN A 311 12.00 6.53 16.43
C GLN A 311 12.28 7.21 17.76
N ALA A 312 12.84 8.42 17.76
CA ALA A 312 13.11 9.19 18.98
C ALA A 312 11.81 9.48 19.73
N ALA A 313 10.77 9.95 19.02
CA ALA A 313 9.46 10.19 19.60
C ALA A 313 8.84 8.92 20.21
N ALA A 314 8.93 7.78 19.50
CA ALA A 314 8.45 6.51 20.01
C ALA A 314 9.18 6.07 21.29
N LYS A 315 10.51 6.20 21.34
CA LYS A 315 11.30 5.88 22.54
C LYS A 315 10.96 6.78 23.72
N ALA A 316 10.78 8.09 23.47
CA ALA A 316 10.43 9.07 24.49
C ALA A 316 9.09 8.74 25.17
N LEU A 317 8.11 8.24 24.44
CA LEU A 317 6.82 7.81 24.99
C LEU A 317 6.91 6.64 25.97
N PHE A 318 7.93 5.79 25.87
CA PHE A 318 8.10 4.60 26.73
C PHE A 318 8.96 4.88 27.96
N VAL A 319 9.79 5.93 27.97
CA VAL A 319 10.73 6.25 29.06
C VAL A 319 10.12 7.22 30.09
N GLY A 320 8.88 7.71 29.88
CA GLY A 320 8.16 8.52 30.89
C GLY A 320 8.73 9.92 31.12
N GLY A 321 9.33 10.55 30.12
CA GLY A 321 9.93 11.89 30.26
C GLY A 321 10.41 12.51 28.95
N GLY A 322 9.94 12.02 27.81
CA GLY A 322 10.43 12.46 26.53
C GLY A 322 9.75 13.71 25.98
N ASP A 323 10.52 14.43 25.19
CA ASP A 323 10.13 15.62 24.46
C ASP A 323 8.92 15.37 23.54
N ASP A 324 7.81 16.03 23.81
CA ASP A 324 6.55 15.96 23.05
C ASP A 324 6.65 16.58 21.63
N ALA A 325 7.83 17.05 21.23
CA ALA A 325 8.02 17.84 20.00
C ALA A 325 7.70 17.11 18.70
N ASN A 326 7.72 15.77 18.70
CA ASN A 326 7.50 14.94 17.51
C ASN A 326 6.22 14.08 17.57
N MET A 327 5.34 14.34 18.53
CA MET A 327 4.04 13.66 18.63
C MET A 327 3.07 14.22 17.59
N PRO A 328 2.23 13.38 16.92
CA PRO A 328 1.15 13.90 16.08
C PRO A 328 0.37 14.95 16.83
N THR A 329 0.31 16.14 16.26
CA THR A 329 -0.29 17.32 16.94
C THR A 329 -1.46 17.84 16.12
N THR A 330 -2.55 18.16 16.79
CA THR A 330 -3.69 18.88 16.21
C THR A 330 -3.86 20.23 16.89
N GLU A 331 -3.95 21.27 16.09
CA GLU A 331 -4.31 22.62 16.53
C GLU A 331 -5.82 22.70 16.71
N ILE A 332 -6.25 23.13 17.88
CA ILE A 332 -7.65 23.36 18.24
C ILE A 332 -7.91 24.85 18.19
N THR A 333 -8.81 25.27 17.31
CA THR A 333 -9.15 26.69 17.16
C THR A 333 -10.08 27.16 18.28
N ALA A 334 -10.06 28.46 18.57
CA ALA A 334 -10.94 29.05 19.58
C ALA A 334 -12.44 28.81 19.29
N GLU A 335 -12.82 28.67 18.00
CA GLU A 335 -14.20 28.38 17.58
C GLU A 335 -14.67 26.96 17.98
N GLN A 336 -13.75 26.05 18.22
CA GLN A 336 -14.04 24.68 18.67
C GLN A 336 -14.24 24.58 20.18
N LEU A 337 -13.99 25.68 20.90
CA LEU A 337 -14.17 25.76 22.35
C LEU A 337 -15.59 26.30 22.66
N ALA A 338 -16.25 25.67 23.61
CA ALA A 338 -17.46 26.16 24.22
C ALA A 338 -17.13 26.60 25.65
N ASP A 339 -17.35 27.85 25.99
CA ASP A 339 -17.00 28.47 27.30
C ASP A 339 -15.54 28.19 27.72
N GLY A 340 -14.58 28.33 26.76
CA GLY A 340 -13.17 28.10 26.99
C GLY A 340 -12.77 26.64 27.23
N LYS A 341 -13.59 25.68 26.81
CA LYS A 341 -13.35 24.24 26.99
C LYS A 341 -13.76 23.46 25.77
N ILE A 342 -13.13 22.30 25.56
CA ILE A 342 -13.56 21.29 24.58
C ILE A 342 -13.81 19.96 25.29
N GLY A 343 -14.98 19.38 25.10
CA GLY A 343 -15.31 18.07 25.65
C GLY A 343 -14.44 16.98 25.08
N ILE A 344 -14.04 15.99 25.88
CA ILE A 344 -13.12 14.91 25.48
C ILE A 344 -13.58 14.17 24.22
N LEU A 345 -14.89 13.99 24.04
CA LEU A 345 -15.41 13.29 22.86
C LEU A 345 -15.12 14.07 21.57
N ASN A 346 -15.39 15.39 21.58
CA ASN A 346 -15.13 16.26 20.45
C ASN A 346 -13.61 16.40 20.19
N LEU A 347 -12.82 16.49 21.26
CA LEU A 347 -11.37 16.54 21.18
C LEU A 347 -10.80 15.28 20.54
N MET A 348 -11.27 14.08 20.90
CA MET A 348 -10.84 12.82 20.29
C MET A 348 -11.20 12.72 18.82
N VAL A 349 -12.34 13.27 18.41
CA VAL A 349 -12.74 13.31 17.00
C VAL A 349 -11.90 14.32 16.24
N ALA A 350 -11.66 15.51 16.78
CA ALA A 350 -10.80 16.54 16.18
C ALA A 350 -9.37 16.01 15.97
N CYS A 351 -8.84 15.28 16.94
CA CYS A 351 -7.53 14.62 16.86
C CYS A 351 -7.52 13.32 16.04
N LYS A 352 -8.62 12.97 15.38
CA LYS A 352 -8.77 11.72 14.60
C LYS A 352 -8.49 10.44 15.41
N LEU A 353 -8.57 10.50 16.72
CA LEU A 353 -8.44 9.36 17.63
C LEU A 353 -9.71 8.50 17.68
N ALA A 354 -10.84 9.06 17.27
CA ALA A 354 -12.10 8.37 17.10
C ALA A 354 -12.81 8.88 15.85
N GLY A 355 -13.50 8.00 15.13
CA GLY A 355 -14.26 8.36 13.93
C GLY A 355 -15.59 9.06 14.22
N SER A 356 -16.06 9.02 15.48
CA SER A 356 -17.31 9.65 15.93
C SER A 356 -17.34 9.82 17.46
N ASN A 357 -18.21 10.73 17.94
CA ASN A 357 -18.45 10.91 19.37
C ASN A 357 -18.98 9.61 20.03
N GLY A 358 -19.71 8.77 19.30
CA GLY A 358 -20.18 7.48 19.78
C GLY A 358 -19.03 6.49 20.02
N GLU A 359 -18.04 6.45 19.15
CA GLU A 359 -16.82 5.67 19.34
C GLU A 359 -15.99 6.21 20.51
N ALA A 360 -15.76 7.52 20.55
CA ALA A 360 -15.03 8.18 21.62
C ALA A 360 -15.65 7.86 22.98
N ARG A 361 -16.99 7.91 23.11
CA ARG A 361 -17.71 7.58 24.33
C ARG A 361 -17.46 6.14 24.78
N ARG A 362 -17.52 5.19 23.87
CA ARG A 362 -17.24 3.76 24.18
C ARG A 362 -15.80 3.58 24.68
N LEU A 363 -14.82 4.24 24.04
CA LEU A 363 -13.43 4.19 24.45
C LEU A 363 -13.20 4.76 25.86
N VAL A 364 -13.85 5.87 26.21
CA VAL A 364 -13.81 6.45 27.55
C VAL A 364 -14.45 5.50 28.57
N GLN A 365 -15.63 4.95 28.29
CA GLN A 365 -16.32 4.01 29.16
C GLN A 365 -15.52 2.72 29.42
N GLN A 366 -14.77 2.25 28.43
CA GLN A 366 -13.85 1.12 28.56
C GLN A 366 -12.57 1.45 29.33
N GLY A 367 -12.39 2.73 29.73
CA GLY A 367 -11.20 3.20 30.43
C GLY A 367 -9.95 3.23 29.57
N GLY A 368 -10.11 3.33 28.26
CA GLY A 368 -9.03 3.34 27.28
C GLY A 368 -8.51 4.73 26.92
N VAL A 369 -8.96 5.81 27.58
CA VAL A 369 -8.57 7.19 27.26
C VAL A 369 -7.88 7.83 28.44
N PHE A 370 -6.74 8.49 28.17
CA PHE A 370 -5.94 9.21 29.15
C PHE A 370 -5.61 10.61 28.62
N VAL A 371 -5.59 11.59 29.50
CA VAL A 371 -5.18 12.96 29.25
C VAL A 371 -4.04 13.30 30.20
N ASN A 372 -2.88 13.71 29.67
CA ASN A 372 -1.66 13.97 30.44
C ASN A 372 -1.32 12.83 31.42
N ASP A 373 -1.41 11.59 30.91
CA ASP A 373 -1.19 10.33 31.63
C ASP A 373 -2.22 9.99 32.72
N GLU A 374 -3.19 10.86 32.99
CA GLU A 374 -4.30 10.60 33.89
C GLU A 374 -5.49 9.99 33.15
N LYS A 375 -6.08 8.96 33.73
CA LYS A 375 -7.24 8.29 33.14
C LYS A 375 -8.44 9.23 33.12
N VAL A 376 -9.06 9.40 31.94
CA VAL A 376 -10.29 10.19 31.81
C VAL A 376 -11.41 9.51 32.60
N PRO A 377 -12.02 10.22 33.57
CA PRO A 377 -12.99 9.61 34.48
C PRO A 377 -14.29 9.20 33.77
N ASP A 378 -14.81 10.07 32.90
CA ASP A 378 -16.04 9.85 32.16
C ASP A 378 -16.12 10.70 30.88
N HIS A 379 -17.18 10.55 30.13
CA HIS A 379 -17.39 11.19 28.84
C HIS A 379 -17.74 12.70 28.93
N THR A 380 -17.97 13.21 30.13
CA THR A 380 -18.25 14.65 30.38
C THR A 380 -16.96 15.44 30.62
N PHE A 381 -15.82 14.76 30.78
CA PHE A 381 -14.53 15.39 30.95
C PHE A 381 -14.26 16.39 29.81
N ALA A 382 -13.74 17.57 30.19
CA ALA A 382 -13.42 18.63 29.27
C ALA A 382 -11.99 19.15 29.48
N VAL A 383 -11.31 19.42 28.39
CA VAL A 383 -10.00 20.05 28.36
C VAL A 383 -10.19 21.55 28.26
N THR A 384 -9.49 22.32 29.11
CA THR A 384 -9.57 23.76 29.14
C THR A 384 -8.61 24.43 28.13
N GLU A 385 -8.91 25.64 27.73
CA GLU A 385 -8.03 26.48 26.91
C GLU A 385 -6.61 26.60 27.51
N ALA A 386 -6.49 26.76 28.83
CA ALA A 386 -5.20 26.79 29.49
C ALA A 386 -4.38 25.54 29.30
N MET A 387 -5.04 24.35 29.41
CA MET A 387 -4.37 23.07 29.16
C MET A 387 -3.90 22.97 27.70
N LEU A 388 -4.70 23.44 26.73
CA LEU A 388 -4.32 23.43 25.33
C LEU A 388 -3.13 24.37 25.02
N LYS A 389 -3.00 25.49 25.70
CA LYS A 389 -1.84 26.40 25.59
C LYS A 389 -0.54 25.68 26.01
N ASP A 390 -0.61 24.88 27.06
CA ASP A 390 0.53 24.11 27.56
C ASP A 390 0.78 22.84 26.71
N GLY A 391 -0.20 22.46 25.86
CA GLY A 391 -0.22 21.24 25.11
C GLY A 391 -0.76 20.03 25.88
N VAL A 392 -1.77 19.39 25.35
CA VAL A 392 -2.46 18.25 25.96
C VAL A 392 -2.07 16.96 25.28
N LYS A 393 -1.45 16.05 26.03
CA LYS A 393 -1.16 14.69 25.58
C LYS A 393 -2.40 13.80 25.79
N ILE A 394 -2.90 13.23 24.69
CA ILE A 394 -4.03 12.30 24.71
C ILE A 394 -3.50 10.91 24.37
N ARG A 395 -3.88 9.90 25.16
CA ARG A 395 -3.54 8.51 24.89
C ARG A 395 -4.81 7.67 24.73
N LYS A 396 -4.89 6.94 23.60
CA LYS A 396 -5.94 5.95 23.34
C LYS A 396 -5.37 4.53 23.49
N GLY A 397 -5.87 3.80 24.46
CA GLY A 397 -5.36 2.46 24.80
C GLY A 397 -3.93 2.51 25.31
N LYS A 398 -3.13 1.47 24.96
CA LYS A 398 -1.75 1.35 25.43
C LYS A 398 -0.71 1.97 24.48
N LYS A 399 -1.09 2.24 23.23
CA LYS A 399 -0.11 2.39 22.14
C LYS A 399 -0.32 3.62 21.23
N VAL A 400 -1.43 4.33 21.32
CA VAL A 400 -1.74 5.47 20.44
C VAL A 400 -1.69 6.75 21.25
N PHE A 401 -0.84 7.70 20.80
CA PHE A 401 -0.62 9.00 21.44
C PHE A 401 -0.87 10.13 20.46
N HIS A 402 -1.35 11.25 20.95
CA HIS A 402 -1.62 12.45 20.16
C HIS A 402 -1.51 13.68 21.04
N LYS A 403 -1.04 14.79 20.48
CA LYS A 403 -0.96 16.10 21.18
C LYS A 403 -2.02 17.03 20.61
N ALA A 404 -2.73 17.72 21.48
CA ALA A 404 -3.61 18.82 21.11
C ALA A 404 -3.06 20.13 21.67
N VAL A 405 -3.01 21.16 20.86
CA VAL A 405 -2.56 22.51 21.23
C VAL A 405 -3.58 23.53 20.80
N LEU A 406 -3.59 24.69 21.44
CA LEU A 406 -4.39 25.82 20.98
C LEU A 406 -3.74 26.43 19.73
N ALA A 407 -4.54 26.72 18.69
CA ALA A 407 -4.11 27.37 17.45
C ALA A 407 -3.70 28.83 17.68
#